data_06c45a8a649f9a6d5866c7a6e8c00663
#
_entry.id   06c45a8a649f9a6d5866c7a6e8c00663
#
_cell.length_a   1.000
_cell.length_b   1.000
_cell.length_c   1.000
_cell.angle_alpha   90.00
_cell.angle_beta   90.00
_cell.angle_gamma   90.00
#
_symmetry.space_group_name_H-M   'P 1'
#
loop_
_entity.id
_entity.type
_entity.pdbx_description
1 polymer ?
#
loop_
_entity_poly.entity_id
_entity_poly.type
_entity_poly.pdbx_seq_one_letter_code
_entity_poly.pdbx_strand_id
1 'polypeptide(L)'
;LPFKSNSSRFAMTAHILYEKIDKKNVATFSKKIISEIIRKRIGFKGILISDDISMKALKYDLVTNAKKSLLAGCNLVLYCAGNYKDTSKLIKEVPFIDKFTAKKTSEFYKFLR
;
A
#
# COMPACT_ATOMS: atom_id res chain seq x y z
N LEU A 1 -15.55 -10.45 8.85
CA LEU A 1 -14.47 -10.03 7.94
C LEU A 1 -13.14 -10.61 8.41
N PRO A 2 -12.36 -11.24 7.51
CA PRO A 2 -11.10 -11.90 7.89
C PRO A 2 -10.12 -10.97 8.61
N PHE A 3 -9.95 -9.76 8.12
CA PHE A 3 -9.00 -8.80 8.69
C PHE A 3 -9.44 -8.21 10.03
N LYS A 4 -10.72 -8.28 10.34
CA LYS A 4 -11.25 -7.81 11.62
C LYS A 4 -11.09 -8.87 12.70
N SER A 5 -11.27 -10.15 12.34
CA SER A 5 -11.20 -11.26 13.28
C SER A 5 -9.78 -11.82 13.46
N ASN A 6 -8.88 -11.57 12.52
CA ASN A 6 -7.52 -12.07 12.54
C ASN A 6 -6.54 -10.94 12.83
N SER A 7 -5.52 -11.22 13.64
CA SER A 7 -4.43 -10.28 13.93
C SER A 7 -3.38 -10.25 12.82
N SER A 8 -3.83 -10.12 11.57
CA SER A 8 -2.93 -10.05 10.42
C SER A 8 -2.01 -8.85 10.52
N ARG A 9 -0.72 -9.07 10.29
CA ARG A 9 0.28 -8.01 10.33
C ARG A 9 0.43 -7.27 9.01
N PHE A 10 0.05 -7.92 7.93
CA PHE A 10 0.15 -7.40 6.57
C PHE A 10 -1.18 -7.57 5.84
N ALA A 11 -1.49 -6.61 4.99
CA ALA A 11 -2.59 -6.71 4.03
C ALA A 11 -2.17 -6.02 2.74
N MET A 12 -2.77 -6.40 1.63
CA MET A 12 -2.47 -5.86 0.30
C MET A 12 -3.69 -5.15 -0.27
N THR A 13 -3.49 -4.00 -0.89
CA THR A 13 -4.55 -3.30 -1.62
C THR A 13 -4.78 -3.94 -2.99
N ALA A 14 -5.92 -3.64 -3.60
CA ALA A 14 -6.25 -4.07 -4.94
C ALA A 14 -6.32 -2.88 -5.90
N HIS A 15 -5.92 -3.09 -7.16
CA HIS A 15 -6.06 -2.07 -8.22
C HIS A 15 -7.47 -2.15 -8.83
N ILE A 16 -8.48 -2.04 -7.97
CA ILE A 16 -9.90 -2.19 -8.35
C ILE A 16 -10.62 -0.88 -8.04
N LEU A 17 -11.46 -0.45 -8.97
CA LEU A 17 -12.31 0.72 -8.80
C LEU A 17 -13.63 0.30 -8.16
N TYR A 18 -13.88 0.73 -6.94
CA TYR A 18 -15.14 0.53 -6.24
C TYR A 18 -16.01 1.78 -6.41
N GLU A 19 -16.72 1.86 -7.52
CA GLU A 19 -17.44 3.06 -7.94
C GLU A 19 -18.41 3.62 -6.90
N LYS A 20 -19.00 2.78 -6.09
CA LYS A 20 -19.94 3.20 -5.04
C LYS A 20 -19.26 3.88 -3.84
N ILE A 21 -17.95 3.71 -3.72
CA ILE A 21 -17.18 4.27 -2.60
C ILE A 21 -16.29 5.41 -3.09
N ASP A 22 -15.53 5.18 -4.15
CA ASP A 22 -14.68 6.19 -4.78
C ASP A 22 -14.74 6.03 -6.29
N LYS A 23 -15.36 6.97 -6.98
CA LYS A 23 -15.56 6.94 -8.43
C LYS A 23 -14.29 7.23 -9.24
N LYS A 24 -13.30 7.88 -8.62
CA LYS A 24 -12.14 8.42 -9.32
C LYS A 24 -10.89 7.54 -9.19
N ASN A 25 -10.71 6.91 -8.05
CA ASN A 25 -9.46 6.25 -7.71
C ASN A 25 -9.68 4.76 -7.44
N VAL A 26 -8.81 3.92 -8.02
CA VAL A 26 -8.71 2.51 -7.60
C VAL A 26 -8.37 2.45 -6.10
N ALA A 27 -8.68 1.34 -5.44
CA ALA A 27 -8.49 1.22 -3.99
C ALA A 27 -7.07 1.57 -3.55
N THR A 28 -6.05 1.14 -4.31
CA THR A 28 -4.64 1.44 -4.03
C THR A 28 -4.34 2.94 -3.98
N PHE A 29 -5.06 3.76 -4.75
CA PHE A 29 -4.89 5.21 -4.80
C PHE A 29 -5.95 5.98 -4.01
N SER A 30 -6.85 5.29 -3.34
CA SER A 30 -7.98 5.91 -2.67
C SER A 30 -7.70 6.13 -1.18
N LYS A 31 -7.38 7.35 -0.83
CA LYS A 31 -7.25 7.75 0.57
C LYS A 31 -8.55 7.49 1.35
N LYS A 32 -9.69 7.69 0.71
CA LYS A 32 -11.00 7.43 1.30
C LYS A 32 -11.18 5.96 1.68
N ILE A 33 -10.91 5.04 0.73
CA ILE A 33 -11.02 3.59 0.99
C ILE A 33 -10.04 3.17 2.06
N ILE A 34 -8.79 3.61 1.97
CA ILE A 34 -7.75 3.19 2.92
C ILE A 34 -8.06 3.72 4.33
N SER A 35 -8.33 5.03 4.48
CA SER A 35 -8.52 5.59 5.82
C SER A 35 -9.87 5.26 6.42
N GLU A 36 -10.96 5.34 5.66
CA GLU A 36 -12.31 5.16 6.20
C GLU A 36 -12.77 3.71 6.25
N ILE A 37 -12.44 2.91 5.23
CA ILE A 37 -12.88 1.52 5.17
C ILE A 37 -11.85 0.60 5.81
N ILE A 38 -10.61 0.61 5.36
CA ILE A 38 -9.58 -0.33 5.81
C ILE A 38 -9.16 -0.03 7.25
N ARG A 39 -8.79 1.21 7.54
CA ARG A 39 -8.26 1.59 8.85
C ARG A 39 -9.33 1.75 9.92
N LYS A 40 -10.45 2.42 9.59
CA LYS A 40 -11.51 2.68 10.56
C LYS A 40 -12.55 1.57 10.63
N ARG A 41 -13.21 1.28 9.52
CA ARG A 41 -14.36 0.36 9.51
C ARG A 41 -13.96 -1.09 9.72
N ILE A 42 -12.95 -1.56 8.98
CA ILE A 42 -12.39 -2.91 9.16
C ILE A 42 -11.52 -2.95 10.42
N GLY A 43 -10.84 -1.85 10.72
CA GLY A 43 -9.97 -1.75 11.89
C GLY A 43 -8.61 -2.40 11.69
N PHE A 44 -8.14 -2.49 10.45
CA PHE A 44 -6.82 -3.05 10.17
C PHE A 44 -5.71 -2.11 10.67
N LYS A 45 -4.83 -2.61 11.53
CA LYS A 45 -3.77 -1.83 12.19
C LYS A 45 -2.36 -2.23 11.75
N GLY A 46 -2.23 -3.13 10.80
CA GLY A 46 -0.93 -3.62 10.33
C GLY A 46 -0.36 -2.81 9.17
N ILE A 47 0.63 -3.40 8.51
CA ILE A 47 1.28 -2.83 7.34
C ILE A 47 0.42 -3.09 6.11
N LEU A 48 0.07 -2.02 5.40
CA LEU A 48 -0.68 -2.08 4.16
C LEU A 48 0.28 -1.95 2.98
N ILE A 49 0.30 -2.95 2.11
CA ILE A 49 1.18 -3.00 0.94
C ILE A 49 0.33 -2.82 -0.31
N SER A 50 0.81 -2.04 -1.29
CA SER A 50 0.14 -1.98 -2.59
C SER A 50 0.26 -3.33 -3.30
N ASP A 51 -0.65 -3.64 -4.21
CA ASP A 51 -0.39 -4.65 -5.22
C ASP A 51 0.69 -4.12 -6.18
N ASP A 52 1.19 -4.98 -7.07
CA ASP A 52 2.31 -4.63 -7.96
C ASP A 52 2.04 -3.33 -8.73
N ILE A 53 2.87 -2.32 -8.50
CA ILE A 53 2.71 -0.99 -9.13
C ILE A 53 3.08 -0.98 -10.62
N SER A 54 3.65 -2.06 -11.16
CA SER A 54 3.92 -2.20 -12.58
C SER A 54 2.74 -2.76 -13.37
N MET A 55 1.64 -3.11 -12.72
CA MET A 55 0.44 -3.63 -13.38
C MET A 55 -0.24 -2.56 -14.24
N LYS A 56 -0.75 -2.99 -15.39
CA LYS A 56 -1.41 -2.10 -16.38
C LYS A 56 -2.68 -1.42 -15.85
N ALA A 57 -3.27 -1.92 -14.78
CA ALA A 57 -4.43 -1.30 -14.15
C ALA A 57 -4.11 0.09 -13.58
N LEU A 58 -2.84 0.38 -13.30
CA LEU A 58 -2.37 1.70 -12.90
C LEU A 58 -1.88 2.46 -14.12
N LYS A 59 -2.44 3.64 -14.36
CA LYS A 59 -2.28 4.39 -15.61
C LYS A 59 -1.09 5.33 -15.67
N TYR A 60 -0.42 5.57 -14.55
CA TYR A 60 0.67 6.53 -14.47
C TYR A 60 2.02 5.84 -14.64
N ASP A 61 3.09 6.61 -14.71
CA ASP A 61 4.44 6.05 -14.67
C ASP A 61 4.71 5.41 -13.29
N LEU A 62 5.76 4.61 -13.24
CA LEU A 62 6.07 3.78 -12.06
C LEU A 62 6.29 4.61 -10.79
N VAL A 63 7.05 5.69 -10.87
CA VAL A 63 7.32 6.56 -9.73
C VAL A 63 6.04 7.25 -9.24
N THR A 64 5.22 7.72 -10.17
CA THR A 64 3.92 8.33 -9.85
C THR A 64 2.99 7.32 -9.19
N ASN A 65 2.94 6.09 -9.69
CA ASN A 65 2.15 5.02 -9.07
C ASN A 65 2.60 4.75 -7.64
N ALA A 66 3.91 4.69 -7.40
CA ALA A 66 4.46 4.50 -6.06
C ALA A 66 4.09 5.65 -5.12
N LYS A 67 4.29 6.89 -5.55
CA LYS A 67 3.97 8.08 -4.75
C LYS A 67 2.49 8.20 -4.44
N LYS A 68 1.63 7.94 -5.42
CA LYS A 68 0.17 7.97 -5.22
C LYS A 68 -0.30 6.91 -4.23
N SER A 69 0.28 5.71 -4.30
CA SER A 69 -0.03 4.63 -3.35
C SER A 69 0.34 5.02 -1.92
N LEU A 70 1.54 5.57 -1.73
CA LEU A 70 2.00 6.00 -0.42
C LEU A 70 1.19 7.18 0.12
N LEU A 71 0.87 8.16 -0.71
CA LEU A 71 0.03 9.30 -0.31
C LEU A 71 -1.39 8.88 0.05
N ALA A 72 -1.90 7.85 -0.60
CA ALA A 72 -3.24 7.33 -0.29
C ALA A 72 -3.28 6.58 1.06
N GLY A 73 -2.15 6.13 1.55
CA GLY A 73 -2.06 5.49 2.86
C GLY A 73 -1.40 4.11 2.89
N CYS A 74 -0.92 3.61 1.75
CA CYS A 74 -0.09 2.40 1.75
C CYS A 74 1.21 2.67 2.50
N ASN A 75 1.65 1.71 3.29
CA ASN A 75 2.90 1.81 4.03
C ASN A 75 4.10 1.42 3.18
N LEU A 76 3.90 0.46 2.30
CA LEU A 76 4.91 -0.06 1.38
C LEU A 76 4.30 -0.22 0.00
N VAL A 77 5.15 -0.17 -1.01
CA VAL A 77 4.75 -0.45 -2.40
C VAL A 77 5.46 -1.70 -2.89
N LEU A 78 4.77 -2.49 -3.70
CA LEU A 78 5.31 -3.71 -4.30
C LEU A 78 5.64 -3.46 -5.76
N TYR A 79 6.84 -3.85 -6.17
CA TYR A 79 7.29 -3.79 -7.56
C TYR A 79 7.87 -5.13 -7.96
N CYS A 80 7.23 -5.82 -8.90
CA CYS A 80 7.56 -7.20 -9.26
C CYS A 80 8.31 -7.35 -10.60
N ALA A 81 8.37 -6.32 -11.44
CA ALA A 81 8.95 -6.43 -12.77
C ALA A 81 10.47 -6.65 -12.79
N GLY A 82 11.17 -6.28 -11.72
CA GLY A 82 12.59 -6.61 -11.56
C GLY A 82 13.57 -5.85 -12.46
N ASN A 83 13.15 -4.73 -13.03
CA ASN A 83 14.01 -3.91 -13.88
C ASN A 83 14.95 -3.05 -13.02
N TYR A 84 16.26 -3.18 -13.25
CA TYR A 84 17.26 -2.47 -12.45
C TYR A 84 17.13 -0.94 -12.54
N LYS A 85 16.94 -0.41 -13.74
CA LYS A 85 16.76 1.02 -13.97
C LYS A 85 15.58 1.58 -13.19
N ASP A 86 14.44 0.91 -13.27
CA ASP A 86 13.21 1.30 -12.60
C ASP A 86 13.34 1.17 -11.08
N THR A 87 13.96 0.10 -10.60
CA THR A 87 14.22 -0.10 -9.18
C THR A 87 15.10 1.00 -8.61
N SER A 88 16.18 1.35 -9.31
CA SER A 88 17.09 2.45 -8.92
C SER A 88 16.36 3.78 -8.86
N LYS A 89 15.50 4.05 -9.84
CA LYS A 89 14.69 5.27 -9.88
C LYS A 89 13.69 5.34 -8.73
N LEU A 90 13.02 4.23 -8.45
CA LEU A 90 12.08 4.13 -7.32
C LEU A 90 12.78 4.43 -5.99
N ILE A 91 13.94 3.82 -5.74
CA ILE A 91 14.69 4.02 -4.50
C ILE A 91 15.07 5.48 -4.30
N LYS A 92 15.44 6.18 -5.38
CA LYS A 92 15.81 7.60 -5.33
C LYS A 92 14.61 8.52 -5.12
N GLU A 93 13.46 8.19 -5.68
CA GLU A 93 12.32 9.11 -5.80
C GLU A 93 11.24 8.90 -4.72
N VAL A 94 11.16 7.71 -4.11
CA VAL A 94 10.15 7.45 -3.08
C VAL A 94 10.61 8.02 -1.74
N PRO A 95 9.67 8.47 -0.87
CA PRO A 95 10.02 9.01 0.44
C PRO A 95 10.57 7.93 1.37
N PHE A 96 11.28 8.38 2.42
CA PHE A 96 11.74 7.49 3.47
C PHE A 96 10.57 6.86 4.23
N ILE A 97 10.83 5.71 4.83
CA ILE A 97 9.87 5.00 5.68
C ILE A 97 9.38 5.92 6.81
N ASP A 98 8.06 5.94 7.05
CA ASP A 98 7.50 6.75 8.13
C ASP A 98 7.61 6.04 9.49
N LYS A 99 7.31 6.78 10.58
CA LYS A 99 7.41 6.27 11.95
C LYS A 99 6.49 5.08 12.21
N PHE A 100 5.27 5.13 11.69
CA PHE A 100 4.30 4.05 11.85
C PHE A 100 4.81 2.76 11.20
N THR A 101 5.26 2.85 9.95
CA THR A 101 5.76 1.70 9.20
C THR A 101 7.03 1.13 9.84
N ALA A 102 7.95 1.98 10.27
CA ALA A 102 9.17 1.57 10.98
C ALA A 102 8.84 0.83 12.27
N LYS A 103 7.87 1.33 13.05
CA LYS A 103 7.42 0.68 14.28
C LYS A 103 6.83 -0.69 14.00
N LYS A 104 5.94 -0.79 13.01
CA LYS A 104 5.28 -2.07 12.67
C LYS A 104 6.24 -3.10 12.13
N THR A 105 7.20 -2.71 11.31
CA THR A 105 8.24 -3.63 10.81
C THR A 105 9.14 -4.10 11.95
N SER A 106 9.49 -3.23 12.88
CA SER A 106 10.27 -3.62 14.07
C SER A 106 9.51 -4.61 14.96
N GLU A 107 8.22 -4.41 15.17
CA GLU A 107 7.37 -5.36 15.91
C GLU A 107 7.32 -6.72 15.21
N PHE A 108 7.24 -6.71 13.88
CA PHE A 108 7.25 -7.94 13.10
C PHE A 108 8.57 -8.70 13.24
N TYR A 109 9.70 -8.03 13.18
CA TYR A 109 11.00 -8.66 13.40
C TYR A 109 11.12 -9.28 14.79
N LYS A 110 10.61 -8.62 15.81
CA LYS A 110 10.56 -9.20 17.17
C LYS A 110 9.70 -10.46 17.23
N PHE A 111 8.59 -10.45 16.51
CA PHE A 111 7.70 -11.62 16.42
C PHE A 111 8.37 -12.82 15.77
N LEU A 112 9.26 -12.61 14.81
CA LEU A 112 9.99 -13.68 14.11
C LEU A 112 11.09 -14.33 14.93
N ARG A 113 11.51 -13.74 16.04
CA ARG A 113 12.58 -14.26 16.88
C ARG A 113 12.13 -15.43 17.78
#